data_7425ae9e7d2a5726c5c293abacce2536
#
_entry.id   7425ae9e7d2a5726c5c293abacce2536
#
_cell.length_a   1.000
_cell.length_b   1.000
_cell.length_c   1.000
_cell.angle_alpha   90.00
_cell.angle_beta   90.00
_cell.angle_gamma   90.00
#
_symmetry.space_group_name_H-M   'P 1'
#
loop_
_entity.id
_entity.type
_entity.pdbx_description
1 polymer ?
#
loop_
_entity_poly.entity_id
_entity_poly.type
_entity_poly.pdbx_seq_one_letter_code
_entity_poly.pdbx_strand_id
1 'polypeptide(L)'
;MAAAYERGQHKLCSQRRLSSTRALSSCVASRSPLYEWHRAAGARFIEFGGWEMPLQYSGIVEEHLTVRQAVGLFDVSHMGKIFVEGPTAHTFLDHLSANDVPTSPGKARYTHLLREDGTILDDVIVTCLAPDRFLLVCNAGPRNAVWSWLKSHATADVVFLDRTLERLCLALQGPRAPELLQRFTSVDLSRVKLFAGVTIDFVPPAPWGARPRAVPPEIEGWGKSDLSGIAVPPARDPSVASGRASFLVTRTGYTGEAGFELFPTAAEGSWVWESLLQSGVDLGIKPIGLGARDTLRLEKGYLLSGQDFDGHQTPLEVNCAWVVKWGRPFIGRKALEAQRTRDDYPRLVGVRMEDRGIPRPGHRVLSRGVDVGHVTSGTMSPSLRVGIALASVDRGHAAPGTSLQIDVRGTPHAARVVPLPFL
;
A
#
# COMPACT_ATOMS: atom_id res chain seq x y z
N MET A 1 -8.35 -2.75 -19.61
CA MET A 1 -7.85 -2.22 -18.32
C MET A 1 -6.31 -2.20 -18.24
N ALA A 2 -5.59 -3.26 -18.55
CA ALA A 2 -4.12 -3.30 -18.54
C ALA A 2 -3.44 -2.21 -19.38
N ALA A 3 -3.88 -1.97 -20.61
CA ALA A 3 -3.30 -0.97 -21.51
C ALA A 3 -3.48 0.52 -21.10
N ALA A 4 -4.38 0.80 -20.15
CA ALA A 4 -4.58 2.15 -19.63
C ALA A 4 -3.69 2.41 -18.39
N TYR A 5 -3.38 1.36 -17.64
CA TYR A 5 -2.45 1.42 -16.50
C TYR A 5 -1.01 1.64 -16.98
N GLU A 6 -0.60 0.97 -18.08
CA GLU A 6 0.73 1.13 -18.69
C GLU A 6 1.00 2.55 -19.20
N ARG A 7 -0.01 3.23 -19.77
CA ARG A 7 0.17 4.57 -20.36
C ARG A 7 0.35 5.70 -19.34
N GLY A 8 -0.12 5.53 -18.12
CA GLY A 8 0.06 6.52 -17.05
C GLY A 8 1.50 6.58 -16.51
N GLN A 9 2.18 5.45 -16.49
CA GLN A 9 3.54 5.34 -15.95
C GLN A 9 4.63 5.79 -16.96
N HIS A 10 4.40 5.65 -18.29
CA HIS A 10 5.38 6.03 -19.29
C HIS A 10 5.62 7.56 -19.43
N LYS A 11 4.73 8.42 -18.94
CA LYS A 11 4.91 9.88 -19.01
C LYS A 11 5.93 10.44 -18.02
N LEU A 12 6.25 9.73 -16.97
CA LEU A 12 7.25 10.17 -15.97
C LEU A 12 8.71 9.96 -16.41
N CYS A 13 8.94 9.16 -17.46
CA CYS A 13 10.29 8.88 -17.97
C CYS A 13 10.73 9.76 -19.17
N SER A 14 9.84 10.59 -19.76
CA SER A 14 10.11 11.24 -21.06
C SER A 14 10.55 12.70 -21.02
N GLN A 15 10.75 13.34 -19.82
CA GLN A 15 11.17 14.75 -19.74
C GLN A 15 12.56 14.96 -19.14
N ARG A 16 13.59 14.23 -19.61
CA ARG A 16 14.98 14.68 -19.50
C ARG A 16 15.78 14.21 -20.73
N ARG A 17 15.65 14.91 -21.85
CA ARG A 17 16.71 14.93 -22.86
C ARG A 17 17.63 16.13 -22.55
N LEU A 18 18.71 15.88 -21.87
CA LEU A 18 19.91 16.68 -21.95
C LEU A 18 21.12 15.75 -22.09
N SER A 19 21.88 16.05 -23.12
CA SER A 19 23.07 15.39 -23.62
C SER A 19 24.06 14.95 -22.54
N SER A 20 24.30 13.65 -22.41
CA SER A 20 25.62 13.06 -22.18
C SER A 20 25.50 11.53 -22.39
N THR A 21 26.36 10.99 -23.24
CA THR A 21 26.58 9.57 -23.46
C THR A 21 27.08 8.91 -22.16
N ARG A 22 26.17 8.51 -21.29
CA ARG A 22 26.39 7.52 -20.25
C ARG A 22 25.51 6.32 -20.58
N ALA A 23 26.13 5.14 -20.62
CA ALA A 23 25.49 3.87 -20.85
C ALA A 23 24.18 3.76 -20.03
N LEU A 24 23.07 3.53 -20.74
CA LEU A 24 21.80 3.09 -20.15
C LEU A 24 22.06 1.71 -19.55
N SER A 25 22.50 1.64 -18.29
CA SER A 25 22.27 0.44 -17.51
C SER A 25 20.75 0.32 -17.39
N SER A 26 20.16 -0.65 -18.07
CA SER A 26 18.79 -1.08 -17.83
C SER A 26 18.70 -1.42 -16.34
N CYS A 27 18.11 -0.54 -15.51
CA CYS A 27 17.78 -0.89 -14.14
C CYS A 27 16.79 -2.06 -14.22
N VAL A 28 17.28 -3.27 -13.97
CA VAL A 28 16.43 -4.45 -13.84
C VAL A 28 15.52 -4.19 -12.66
N ALA A 29 14.20 -4.27 -12.85
CA ALA A 29 13.23 -4.12 -11.79
C ALA A 29 13.51 -5.15 -10.66
N SER A 30 13.38 -4.72 -9.41
CA SER A 30 13.54 -5.62 -8.26
C SER A 30 12.43 -6.66 -8.25
N ARG A 31 12.69 -7.82 -7.66
CA ARG A 31 11.73 -8.93 -7.54
C ARG A 31 11.51 -9.30 -6.08
N SER A 32 10.27 -9.61 -5.75
CA SER A 32 9.93 -10.18 -4.44
C SER A 32 10.56 -11.59 -4.30
N PRO A 33 10.89 -12.03 -3.08
CA PRO A 33 11.25 -13.43 -2.82
C PRO A 33 10.19 -14.45 -3.29
N LEU A 34 8.94 -14.01 -3.47
CA LEU A 34 7.83 -14.83 -3.97
C LEU A 34 7.66 -14.77 -5.50
N TYR A 35 8.54 -14.08 -6.22
CA TYR A 35 8.40 -13.88 -7.67
C TYR A 35 8.17 -15.17 -8.45
N GLU A 36 8.97 -16.21 -8.19
CA GLU A 36 8.84 -17.48 -8.89
C GLU A 36 7.52 -18.20 -8.56
N TRP A 37 7.06 -18.08 -7.32
CA TRP A 37 5.75 -18.57 -6.93
C TRP A 37 4.63 -17.87 -7.72
N HIS A 38 4.67 -16.52 -7.78
CA HIS A 38 3.68 -15.74 -8.53
C HIS A 38 3.67 -16.09 -10.02
N ARG A 39 4.88 -16.27 -10.60
CA ARG A 39 5.03 -16.67 -11.99
C ARG A 39 4.42 -18.04 -12.25
N ALA A 40 4.69 -19.00 -11.38
CA ALA A 40 4.14 -20.35 -11.47
C ALA A 40 2.62 -20.39 -11.28
N ALA A 41 2.09 -19.53 -10.41
CA ALA A 41 0.64 -19.36 -10.22
C ALA A 41 -0.05 -18.60 -11.38
N GLY A 42 0.65 -18.31 -12.49
CA GLY A 42 0.08 -17.66 -13.66
C GLY A 42 -0.23 -16.17 -13.49
N ALA A 43 0.41 -15.49 -12.54
CA ALA A 43 0.21 -14.06 -12.35
C ALA A 43 0.60 -13.26 -13.61
N ARG A 44 -0.18 -12.24 -13.94
CA ARG A 44 0.25 -11.18 -14.84
C ARG A 44 1.03 -10.16 -14.04
N PHE A 45 2.18 -9.75 -14.53
CA PHE A 45 3.06 -8.81 -13.86
C PHE A 45 2.97 -7.41 -14.42
N ILE A 46 3.37 -6.44 -13.58
CA ILE A 46 3.53 -5.03 -13.92
C ILE A 46 4.75 -4.48 -13.19
N GLU A 47 5.44 -3.53 -13.79
CA GLU A 47 6.42 -2.72 -13.08
C GLU A 47 5.69 -1.69 -12.19
N PHE A 48 6.00 -1.70 -10.90
CA PHE A 48 5.42 -0.79 -9.92
C PHE A 48 6.49 -0.36 -8.90
N GLY A 49 6.78 0.94 -8.86
CA GLY A 49 7.76 1.50 -7.92
C GLY A 49 9.17 0.90 -8.03
N GLY A 50 9.59 0.49 -9.23
CA GLY A 50 10.88 -0.17 -9.48
C GLY A 50 10.90 -1.67 -9.19
N TRP A 51 9.73 -2.28 -9.01
CA TRP A 51 9.57 -3.71 -8.75
C TRP A 51 8.68 -4.38 -9.80
N GLU A 52 8.97 -5.64 -10.13
CA GLU A 52 8.12 -6.50 -10.95
C GLU A 52 7.12 -7.23 -10.03
N MET A 53 5.86 -6.75 -10.02
CA MET A 53 4.84 -7.18 -9.07
C MET A 53 3.64 -7.81 -9.78
N PRO A 54 2.91 -8.77 -9.11
CA PRO A 54 1.69 -9.35 -9.67
C PRO A 54 0.59 -8.29 -9.77
N LEU A 55 0.09 -8.06 -10.98
CA LEU A 55 -1.07 -7.20 -11.25
C LEU A 55 -2.38 -7.90 -10.93
N GLN A 56 -2.50 -9.16 -11.36
CA GLN A 56 -3.66 -10.02 -11.14
C GLN A 56 -3.32 -11.50 -11.39
N TYR A 57 -4.16 -12.39 -10.86
CA TYR A 57 -4.15 -13.84 -11.09
C TYR A 57 -5.43 -14.26 -11.83
N SER A 58 -6.58 -14.30 -11.15
CA SER A 58 -7.87 -14.69 -11.74
C SER A 58 -8.62 -13.52 -12.39
N GLY A 59 -8.31 -12.29 -12.00
CA GLY A 59 -8.91 -11.08 -12.53
C GLY A 59 -9.28 -10.06 -11.45
N ILE A 60 -9.08 -8.77 -11.77
CA ILE A 60 -9.20 -7.67 -10.80
C ILE A 60 -10.56 -7.66 -10.07
N VAL A 61 -11.65 -7.87 -10.78
CA VAL A 61 -13.00 -7.83 -10.19
C VAL A 61 -13.24 -9.01 -9.25
N GLU A 62 -12.85 -10.21 -9.67
CA GLU A 62 -12.99 -11.42 -8.86
C GLU A 62 -12.13 -11.35 -7.59
N GLU A 63 -10.89 -10.95 -7.74
CA GLU A 63 -9.95 -10.76 -6.63
C GLU A 63 -10.45 -9.70 -5.64
N HIS A 64 -10.95 -8.58 -6.14
CA HIS A 64 -11.57 -7.53 -5.33
C HIS A 64 -12.75 -8.08 -4.49
N LEU A 65 -13.68 -8.78 -5.14
CA LEU A 65 -14.85 -9.33 -4.45
C LEU A 65 -14.47 -10.44 -3.45
N THR A 66 -13.41 -11.21 -3.74
CA THR A 66 -12.86 -12.17 -2.77
C THR A 66 -12.40 -11.47 -1.49
N VAL A 67 -11.71 -10.34 -1.58
CA VAL A 67 -11.29 -9.57 -0.40
C VAL A 67 -12.49 -9.02 0.36
N ARG A 68 -13.52 -8.55 -0.33
CA ARG A 68 -14.74 -8.03 0.31
C ARG A 68 -15.56 -9.11 1.03
N GLN A 69 -15.53 -10.35 0.55
CA GLN A 69 -16.45 -11.41 0.98
C GLN A 69 -15.77 -12.54 1.77
N ALA A 70 -14.48 -12.74 1.58
CA ALA A 70 -13.72 -13.88 2.10
C ALA A 70 -12.36 -13.49 2.65
N VAL A 71 -11.26 -13.95 2.01
CA VAL A 71 -9.88 -13.66 2.38
C VAL A 71 -9.04 -13.42 1.14
N GLY A 72 -8.31 -12.31 1.11
CA GLY A 72 -7.27 -12.06 0.12
C GLY A 72 -5.88 -12.05 0.77
N LEU A 73 -4.90 -12.62 0.09
CA LEU A 73 -3.49 -12.58 0.49
C LEU A 73 -2.70 -11.84 -0.59
N PHE A 74 -2.05 -10.75 -0.19
CA PHE A 74 -1.27 -9.88 -1.07
C PHE A 74 0.22 -10.00 -0.73
N ASP A 75 1.06 -10.07 -1.75
CA ASP A 75 2.47 -9.74 -1.61
C ASP A 75 2.65 -8.23 -1.81
N VAL A 76 3.02 -7.54 -0.75
CA VAL A 76 3.36 -6.11 -0.75
C VAL A 76 4.79 -5.88 -0.28
N SER A 77 5.67 -6.85 -0.55
CA SER A 77 7.07 -6.82 -0.11
C SER A 77 7.92 -5.75 -0.79
N HIS A 78 7.40 -5.10 -1.83
CA HIS A 78 8.00 -3.91 -2.43
C HIS A 78 7.98 -2.68 -1.51
N MET A 79 7.08 -2.63 -0.52
CA MET A 79 7.06 -1.56 0.48
C MET A 79 8.38 -1.51 1.25
N GLY A 80 8.92 -0.29 1.49
CA GLY A 80 10.12 -0.09 2.28
C GLY A 80 9.90 -0.47 3.75
N LYS A 81 10.87 -1.18 4.35
CA LYS A 81 10.86 -1.57 5.76
C LYS A 81 12.14 -1.07 6.41
N ILE A 82 12.07 0.12 7.01
CA ILE A 82 13.21 0.80 7.62
C ILE A 82 13.07 0.73 9.13
N PHE A 83 14.03 0.10 9.79
CA PHE A 83 14.14 0.14 11.24
C PHE A 83 14.91 1.40 11.64
N VAL A 84 14.41 2.07 12.67
CA VAL A 84 15.00 3.27 13.25
C VAL A 84 15.24 2.97 14.73
N GLU A 85 16.50 2.98 15.15
CA GLU A 85 16.93 2.52 16.47
C GLU A 85 17.84 3.55 17.13
N GLY A 86 17.72 3.68 18.45
CA GLY A 86 18.56 4.57 19.26
C GLY A 86 17.80 5.34 20.33
N PRO A 87 18.51 5.86 21.33
CA PRO A 87 17.89 6.54 22.48
C PRO A 87 16.95 7.70 22.12
N THR A 88 17.24 8.41 21.02
CA THR A 88 16.43 9.53 20.54
C THR A 88 15.58 9.21 19.33
N ALA A 89 15.45 7.91 18.94
CA ALA A 89 14.70 7.49 17.76
C ALA A 89 13.24 7.97 17.76
N HIS A 90 12.56 7.97 18.91
CA HIS A 90 11.22 8.52 19.05
C HIS A 90 11.17 10.01 18.71
N THR A 91 11.96 10.83 19.40
CA THR A 91 11.99 12.29 19.20
C THR A 91 12.38 12.65 17.78
N PHE A 92 13.32 11.90 17.20
CA PHE A 92 13.75 12.05 15.82
C PHE A 92 12.58 11.81 14.84
N LEU A 93 11.91 10.66 14.93
CA LEU A 93 10.77 10.32 14.08
C LEU A 93 9.59 11.27 14.28
N ASP A 94 9.34 11.68 15.54
CA ASP A 94 8.26 12.60 15.87
C ASP A 94 8.50 13.98 15.24
N HIS A 95 9.75 14.45 15.21
CA HIS A 95 10.11 15.70 14.53
C HIS A 95 9.92 15.67 13.01
N LEU A 96 10.13 14.51 12.37
CA LEU A 96 9.95 14.33 10.92
C LEU A 96 8.50 14.06 10.52
N SER A 97 7.64 13.68 11.45
CA SER A 97 6.28 13.22 11.20
C SER A 97 5.24 14.32 11.45
N ALA A 98 4.24 14.44 10.59
CA ALA A 98 3.12 15.36 10.79
C ALA A 98 2.18 14.91 11.92
N ASN A 99 2.06 13.59 12.17
CA ASN A 99 1.27 12.99 13.24
C ASN A 99 2.17 12.54 14.41
N ASP A 100 1.60 12.40 15.60
CA ASP A 100 2.32 11.91 16.77
C ASP A 100 2.85 10.50 16.55
N VAL A 101 4.13 10.28 16.80
CA VAL A 101 4.74 8.96 16.79
C VAL A 101 4.39 8.23 18.10
N PRO A 102 3.97 6.96 18.05
CA PRO A 102 3.56 6.24 19.25
C PRO A 102 4.75 5.95 20.17
N THR A 103 4.54 6.11 21.49
CA THR A 103 5.55 5.81 22.52
C THR A 103 5.41 4.43 23.14
N SER A 104 4.25 3.78 22.95
CA SER A 104 3.96 2.48 23.58
C SER A 104 4.29 1.35 22.59
N PRO A 105 5.07 0.34 22.99
CA PRO A 105 5.33 -0.83 22.18
C PRO A 105 4.03 -1.49 21.66
N GLY A 106 4.07 -1.94 20.42
CA GLY A 106 2.93 -2.51 19.71
C GLY A 106 1.94 -1.48 19.14
N LYS A 107 2.11 -0.17 19.36
CA LYS A 107 1.28 0.85 18.71
C LYS A 107 1.86 1.25 17.37
N ALA A 108 0.97 1.46 16.38
CA ALA A 108 1.32 1.98 15.07
C ALA A 108 0.60 3.30 14.78
N ARG A 109 1.14 4.11 13.87
CA ARG A 109 0.55 5.37 13.45
C ARG A 109 0.79 5.61 11.98
N TYR A 110 -0.28 5.96 11.26
CA TYR A 110 -0.18 6.52 9.93
C TYR A 110 0.19 8.01 10.03
N THR A 111 1.17 8.43 9.28
CA THR A 111 1.63 9.82 9.25
C THR A 111 2.18 10.18 7.87
N HIS A 112 2.35 11.48 7.64
CA HIS A 112 3.11 11.99 6.51
C HIS A 112 4.50 12.44 6.97
N LEU A 113 5.53 12.05 6.26
CA LEU A 113 6.83 12.71 6.28
C LEU A 113 6.74 13.94 5.37
N LEU A 114 7.14 15.10 5.87
CA LEU A 114 7.00 16.35 5.14
C LEU A 114 8.37 16.95 4.83
N ARG A 115 8.42 17.74 3.75
CA ARG A 115 9.50 18.66 3.48
C ARG A 115 9.30 19.98 4.25
N GLU A 116 10.30 20.83 4.27
CA GLU A 116 10.26 22.13 4.97
C GLU A 116 9.16 23.05 4.43
N ASP A 117 8.83 22.94 3.14
CA ASP A 117 7.76 23.71 2.49
C ASP A 117 6.34 23.13 2.76
N GLY A 118 6.23 22.09 3.58
CA GLY A 118 4.98 21.43 3.96
C GLY A 118 4.48 20.41 2.96
N THR A 119 5.17 20.18 1.84
CA THR A 119 4.79 19.15 0.86
C THR A 119 5.07 17.75 1.38
N ILE A 120 4.23 16.79 0.96
CA ILE A 120 4.36 15.39 1.37
C ILE A 120 5.54 14.74 0.65
N LEU A 121 6.51 14.25 1.42
CA LEU A 121 7.57 13.40 0.90
C LEU A 121 7.05 11.98 0.66
N ASP A 122 6.37 11.42 1.67
CA ASP A 122 5.69 10.12 1.60
C ASP A 122 4.68 9.98 2.74
N ASP A 123 3.69 9.11 2.57
CA ASP A 123 2.83 8.64 3.64
C ASP A 123 3.35 7.29 4.16
N VAL A 124 3.46 7.18 5.48
CA VAL A 124 4.14 6.06 6.12
C VAL A 124 3.36 5.54 7.33
N ILE A 125 3.62 4.29 7.70
CA ILE A 125 3.19 3.74 8.98
C ILE A 125 4.41 3.57 9.86
N VAL A 126 4.39 4.19 11.06
CA VAL A 126 5.43 4.04 12.08
C VAL A 126 4.88 3.16 13.20
N THR A 127 5.54 2.03 13.46
CA THR A 127 5.21 1.10 14.54
C THR A 127 6.28 1.17 15.62
N CYS A 128 5.90 1.45 16.86
CA CYS A 128 6.78 1.36 18.02
C CYS A 128 6.99 -0.13 18.38
N LEU A 129 8.22 -0.62 18.28
CA LEU A 129 8.60 -1.99 18.66
C LEU A 129 9.13 -2.05 20.09
N ALA A 130 9.88 -1.02 20.49
CA ALA A 130 10.41 -0.77 21.82
C ALA A 130 10.54 0.75 22.00
N PRO A 131 10.78 1.27 23.21
CA PRO A 131 10.93 2.71 23.42
C PRO A 131 11.98 3.39 22.55
N ASP A 132 13.00 2.65 22.14
CA ASP A 132 14.15 3.06 21.33
C ASP A 132 14.21 2.39 19.95
N ARG A 133 13.14 1.67 19.53
CA ARG A 133 13.12 0.92 18.27
C ARG A 133 11.78 1.00 17.56
N PHE A 134 11.82 1.40 16.29
CA PHE A 134 10.65 1.62 15.45
C PHE A 134 10.80 0.91 14.10
N LEU A 135 9.68 0.46 13.54
CA LEU A 135 9.56 0.06 12.15
C LEU A 135 8.79 1.14 11.39
N LEU A 136 9.42 1.71 10.38
CA LEU A 136 8.81 2.63 9.42
C LEU A 136 8.57 1.86 8.12
N VAL A 137 7.29 1.76 7.72
CA VAL A 137 6.88 1.20 6.43
C VAL A 137 6.53 2.34 5.49
N CYS A 138 7.25 2.45 4.35
CA CYS A 138 7.09 3.50 3.35
C CYS A 138 6.77 2.93 1.97
N ASN A 139 6.29 3.77 1.05
CA ASN A 139 6.00 3.35 -0.32
C ASN A 139 7.28 3.00 -1.10
N ALA A 140 7.16 2.09 -2.08
CA ALA A 140 8.29 1.60 -2.86
C ALA A 140 8.93 2.72 -3.71
N GLY A 141 8.12 3.52 -4.40
CA GLY A 141 8.61 4.62 -5.26
C GLY A 141 9.47 5.63 -4.50
N PRO A 142 8.96 6.27 -3.45
CA PRO A 142 9.70 7.27 -2.68
C PRO A 142 10.73 6.69 -1.69
N ARG A 143 10.89 5.36 -1.54
CA ARG A 143 11.79 4.73 -0.55
C ARG A 143 13.19 5.35 -0.51
N ASN A 144 13.82 5.57 -1.66
CA ASN A 144 15.15 6.16 -1.69
C ASN A 144 15.16 7.62 -1.23
N ALA A 145 14.12 8.37 -1.53
CA ALA A 145 13.95 9.75 -1.06
C ALA A 145 13.72 9.79 0.46
N VAL A 146 12.88 8.89 0.98
CA VAL A 146 12.66 8.70 2.42
C VAL A 146 13.96 8.33 3.12
N TRP A 147 14.72 7.36 2.59
CA TRP A 147 16.01 6.97 3.13
C TRP A 147 17.01 8.14 3.19
N SER A 148 17.12 8.92 2.11
CA SER A 148 17.99 10.09 2.06
C SER A 148 17.54 11.17 3.04
N TRP A 149 16.23 11.37 3.18
CA TRP A 149 15.63 12.32 4.11
C TRP A 149 15.92 11.96 5.57
N LEU A 150 15.73 10.71 5.95
CA LEU A 150 16.09 10.22 7.29
C LEU A 150 17.57 10.47 7.57
N LYS A 151 18.45 10.15 6.63
CA LYS A 151 19.91 10.35 6.80
C LYS A 151 20.33 11.81 6.89
N SER A 152 19.70 12.70 6.13
CA SER A 152 20.05 14.13 6.17
C SER A 152 19.68 14.82 7.48
N HIS A 153 18.77 14.23 8.25
CA HIS A 153 18.33 14.74 9.55
C HIS A 153 18.85 13.89 10.73
N ALA A 154 19.70 12.89 10.44
CA ALA A 154 20.19 11.95 11.44
C ALA A 154 20.99 12.66 12.55
N THR A 155 20.72 12.24 13.79
CA THR A 155 21.56 12.54 14.94
C THR A 155 22.55 11.38 15.18
N ALA A 156 23.64 11.62 15.91
CA ALA A 156 24.71 10.64 16.07
C ALA A 156 24.27 9.35 16.80
N ASP A 157 23.18 9.40 17.53
CA ASP A 157 22.64 8.34 18.38
C ASP A 157 21.42 7.61 17.75
N VAL A 158 21.14 7.85 16.45
CA VAL A 158 20.08 7.15 15.70
C VAL A 158 20.69 6.33 14.57
N VAL A 159 20.33 5.06 14.51
CA VAL A 159 20.77 4.11 13.48
C VAL A 159 19.58 3.72 12.60
N PHE A 160 19.82 3.62 11.29
CA PHE A 160 18.84 3.21 10.31
C PHE A 160 19.25 1.89 9.66
N LEU A 161 18.32 0.94 9.59
CA LEU A 161 18.51 -0.36 8.94
C LEU A 161 17.41 -0.57 7.90
N ASP A 162 17.75 -0.49 6.62
CA ASP A 162 16.82 -0.87 5.55
C ASP A 162 16.80 -2.40 5.40
N ARG A 163 15.70 -3.01 5.82
CA ARG A 163 15.47 -4.45 5.77
C ARG A 163 14.46 -4.84 4.68
N THR A 164 14.29 -4.01 3.67
CA THR A 164 13.28 -4.19 2.61
C THR A 164 13.45 -5.52 1.88
N LEU A 165 14.68 -5.93 1.57
CA LEU A 165 14.96 -7.19 0.88
C LEU A 165 15.03 -8.40 1.82
N GLU A 166 15.24 -8.18 3.11
CA GLU A 166 15.41 -9.22 4.11
C GLU A 166 14.09 -9.68 4.76
N ARG A 167 13.04 -8.86 4.63
CA ARG A 167 11.72 -9.14 5.18
C ARG A 167 10.65 -8.97 4.12
N LEU A 168 9.68 -9.87 4.11
CA LEU A 168 8.47 -9.69 3.35
C LEU A 168 7.51 -8.73 4.07
N CYS A 169 6.53 -8.25 3.34
CA CYS A 169 5.29 -7.71 3.87
C CYS A 169 4.15 -8.43 3.15
N LEU A 170 3.40 -9.23 3.89
CA LEU A 170 2.26 -9.98 3.37
C LEU A 170 0.99 -9.39 3.98
N ALA A 171 0.06 -8.91 3.15
CA ALA A 171 -1.20 -8.38 3.65
C ALA A 171 -2.31 -9.43 3.53
N LEU A 172 -2.78 -9.93 4.66
CA LEU A 172 -3.91 -10.86 4.78
C LEU A 172 -5.16 -10.05 5.12
N GLN A 173 -6.10 -9.92 4.18
CA GLN A 173 -7.19 -8.96 4.23
C GLN A 173 -8.53 -9.60 3.88
N GLY A 174 -9.60 -9.17 4.53
CA GLY A 174 -10.96 -9.62 4.30
C GLY A 174 -11.68 -10.00 5.59
N PRO A 175 -13.01 -10.13 5.60
CA PRO A 175 -13.80 -10.40 6.80
C PRO A 175 -13.40 -11.70 7.53
N ARG A 176 -12.87 -12.69 6.82
CA ARG A 176 -12.40 -13.95 7.39
C ARG A 176 -10.89 -14.03 7.65
N ALA A 177 -10.13 -12.95 7.38
CA ALA A 177 -8.68 -12.92 7.62
C ALA A 177 -8.31 -13.15 9.11
N PRO A 178 -9.02 -12.56 10.11
CA PRO A 178 -8.74 -12.86 11.52
C PRO A 178 -8.94 -14.33 11.88
N GLU A 179 -9.98 -14.98 11.36
CA GLU A 179 -10.26 -16.39 11.56
C GLU A 179 -9.13 -17.27 11.04
N LEU A 180 -8.65 -16.95 9.83
CA LEU A 180 -7.54 -17.70 9.23
C LEU A 180 -6.25 -17.53 10.04
N LEU A 181 -5.84 -16.30 10.33
CA LEU A 181 -4.57 -16.07 11.03
C LEU A 181 -4.58 -16.65 12.44
N GLN A 182 -5.73 -16.69 13.12
CA GLN A 182 -5.88 -17.27 14.44
C GLN A 182 -5.55 -18.78 14.47
N ARG A 183 -5.64 -19.49 13.35
CA ARG A 183 -5.27 -20.92 13.25
C ARG A 183 -3.76 -21.16 13.46
N PHE A 184 -2.94 -20.12 13.27
CA PHE A 184 -1.48 -20.21 13.25
C PHE A 184 -0.80 -19.70 14.54
N THR A 185 -1.56 -19.17 15.49
CA THR A 185 -0.98 -18.59 16.70
C THR A 185 -1.86 -18.78 17.92
N SER A 186 -1.24 -18.91 19.08
CA SER A 186 -1.93 -18.90 20.38
C SER A 186 -2.23 -17.49 20.90
N VAL A 187 -1.68 -16.45 20.26
CA VAL A 187 -1.98 -15.06 20.60
C VAL A 187 -3.43 -14.75 20.22
N ASP A 188 -4.22 -14.23 21.17
CA ASP A 188 -5.60 -13.79 20.90
C ASP A 188 -5.61 -12.52 20.03
N LEU A 189 -5.80 -12.73 18.73
CA LEU A 189 -5.79 -11.65 17.72
C LEU A 189 -6.97 -10.69 17.87
N SER A 190 -8.06 -11.08 18.56
CA SER A 190 -9.19 -10.20 18.81
C SER A 190 -8.82 -9.00 19.71
N ARG A 191 -7.79 -9.17 20.55
CA ARG A 191 -7.24 -8.12 21.41
C ARG A 191 -6.28 -7.15 20.72
N VAL A 192 -5.78 -7.50 19.54
CA VAL A 192 -4.93 -6.60 18.76
C VAL A 192 -5.79 -5.51 18.16
N LYS A 193 -5.63 -4.27 18.63
CA LYS A 193 -6.40 -3.11 18.16
C LYS A 193 -5.97 -2.67 16.77
N LEU A 194 -6.86 -1.97 16.06
CA LEU A 194 -6.50 -1.30 14.82
C LEU A 194 -5.30 -0.36 15.04
N PHE A 195 -4.36 -0.34 14.11
CA PHE A 195 -3.06 0.33 14.25
C PHE A 195 -2.30 -0.14 15.51
N ALA A 196 -2.29 -1.46 15.74
CA ALA A 196 -1.40 -2.08 16.71
C ALA A 196 -0.76 -3.33 16.10
N GLY A 197 0.39 -3.70 16.64
CA GLY A 197 1.14 -4.89 16.24
C GLY A 197 1.53 -5.75 17.44
N VAL A 198 1.79 -7.00 17.18
CA VAL A 198 2.24 -8.01 18.14
C VAL A 198 3.19 -8.97 17.44
N THR A 199 4.20 -9.45 18.14
CA THR A 199 4.99 -10.59 17.66
C THR A 199 4.21 -11.87 17.93
N ILE A 200 4.07 -12.70 16.91
CA ILE A 200 3.42 -14.00 17.03
C ILE A 200 4.44 -15.12 16.79
N ASP A 201 4.23 -16.25 17.42
CA ASP A 201 4.77 -17.51 16.98
C ASP A 201 3.81 -18.11 15.96
N PHE A 202 4.26 -18.19 14.72
CA PHE A 202 3.50 -18.74 13.61
C PHE A 202 3.77 -20.23 13.51
N VAL A 203 2.74 -21.04 13.75
CA VAL A 203 2.79 -22.51 13.72
C VAL A 203 1.61 -23.02 12.88
N PRO A 204 1.83 -23.61 11.71
CA PRO A 204 0.75 -24.18 10.93
C PRO A 204 0.01 -25.27 11.69
N PRO A 205 -1.34 -25.36 11.58
CA PRO A 205 -2.11 -26.42 12.19
C PRO A 205 -1.75 -27.80 11.58
N ALA A 206 -1.82 -28.87 12.40
CA ALA A 206 -1.65 -30.22 11.88
C ALA A 206 -2.73 -30.57 10.83
N PRO A 207 -2.42 -31.32 9.75
CA PRO A 207 -1.23 -32.16 9.55
C PRO A 207 -0.03 -31.47 8.89
N TRP A 208 -0.01 -30.16 8.78
CA TRP A 208 0.94 -29.36 7.98
C TRP A 208 2.30 -29.10 8.67
N GLY A 209 2.52 -29.66 9.85
CA GLY A 209 3.66 -29.37 10.74
C GLY A 209 5.07 -29.75 10.25
N ALA A 210 5.25 -30.20 9.03
CA ALA A 210 6.57 -30.43 8.44
C ALA A 210 6.53 -30.18 6.93
N ARG A 211 7.10 -29.07 6.49
CA ARG A 211 7.31 -28.62 5.10
C ARG A 211 6.10 -28.78 4.17
N PRO A 212 5.61 -27.72 3.53
CA PRO A 212 4.83 -27.87 2.31
C PRO A 212 5.69 -28.69 1.32
N ARG A 213 5.15 -29.76 0.78
CA ARG A 213 5.74 -30.42 -0.40
C ARG A 213 5.81 -29.37 -1.49
N ALA A 214 6.90 -29.35 -2.25
CA ALA A 214 7.03 -28.54 -3.43
C ALA A 214 5.74 -28.61 -4.25
N VAL A 215 5.09 -27.45 -4.44
CA VAL A 215 3.88 -27.20 -5.23
C VAL A 215 2.59 -27.84 -4.69
N PRO A 216 1.51 -27.06 -4.48
CA PRO A 216 0.21 -27.59 -4.10
C PRO A 216 -0.33 -28.54 -5.16
N PRO A 217 -1.07 -29.61 -4.75
CA PRO A 217 -1.92 -30.32 -5.67
C PRO A 217 -2.91 -29.32 -6.27
N GLU A 218 -3.34 -29.56 -7.51
CA GLU A 218 -4.26 -28.73 -8.27
C GLU A 218 -5.34 -28.10 -7.37
N ILE A 219 -5.27 -26.80 -7.17
CA ILE A 219 -6.37 -26.06 -6.59
C ILE A 219 -7.38 -25.95 -7.72
N GLU A 220 -8.47 -26.74 -7.68
CA GLU A 220 -9.53 -26.69 -8.67
C GLU A 220 -10.00 -25.24 -8.86
N GLY A 221 -9.94 -24.77 -10.11
CA GLY A 221 -10.33 -23.40 -10.48
C GLY A 221 -9.17 -22.42 -10.71
N TRP A 222 -7.92 -22.80 -10.50
CA TRP A 222 -6.74 -22.02 -10.90
C TRP A 222 -6.26 -22.55 -12.26
N GLY A 223 -6.04 -21.65 -13.23
CA GLY A 223 -5.69 -22.05 -14.59
C GLY A 223 -4.55 -23.07 -14.61
N LYS A 224 -4.72 -24.11 -15.43
CA LYS A 224 -3.75 -25.19 -15.59
C LYS A 224 -2.38 -24.66 -16.02
N SER A 225 -1.48 -24.47 -15.06
CA SER A 225 -0.05 -24.31 -15.34
C SER A 225 0.68 -25.52 -14.76
N ASP A 226 1.49 -26.15 -15.58
CA ASP A 226 2.34 -27.28 -15.16
C ASP A 226 3.42 -26.76 -14.19
N LEU A 227 3.23 -27.00 -12.91
CA LEU A 227 4.12 -26.58 -11.82
C LEU A 227 5.16 -27.64 -11.46
N SER A 228 5.23 -28.77 -12.21
CA SER A 228 6.06 -29.93 -11.88
C SER A 228 7.59 -29.69 -11.98
N GLY A 229 8.03 -28.53 -12.47
CA GLY A 229 9.44 -28.21 -12.70
C GLY A 229 10.09 -27.19 -11.77
N ILE A 230 9.39 -26.64 -10.77
CA ILE A 230 9.95 -25.59 -9.91
C ILE A 230 10.67 -26.18 -8.71
N ALA A 231 11.99 -26.22 -8.77
CA ALA A 231 12.83 -26.46 -7.59
C ALA A 231 12.81 -25.20 -6.70
N VAL A 232 12.01 -25.21 -5.64
CA VAL A 232 12.14 -24.22 -4.56
C VAL A 232 13.48 -24.48 -3.89
N PRO A 233 14.41 -23.49 -3.81
CA PRO A 233 15.68 -23.71 -3.13
C PRO A 233 15.40 -24.10 -1.68
N PRO A 234 16.13 -25.10 -1.11
CA PRO A 234 15.90 -25.53 0.25
C PRO A 234 16.14 -24.37 1.19
N ALA A 235 15.15 -24.05 2.01
CA ALA A 235 15.29 -23.08 3.08
C ALA A 235 16.43 -23.54 4.02
N ARG A 236 17.48 -22.72 4.14
CA ARG A 236 18.61 -22.98 5.06
C ARG A 236 18.36 -22.41 6.45
N ASP A 237 17.20 -21.77 6.67
CA ASP A 237 16.85 -21.18 7.97
C ASP A 237 16.36 -22.27 8.94
N PRO A 238 16.99 -22.38 10.13
CA PRO A 238 16.59 -23.35 11.15
C PRO A 238 15.13 -23.21 11.61
N SER A 239 14.53 -22.00 11.55
CA SER A 239 13.14 -21.76 11.94
C SER A 239 12.17 -22.50 11.02
N VAL A 240 12.42 -22.48 9.71
CA VAL A 240 11.61 -23.21 8.71
C VAL A 240 11.76 -24.74 8.89
N ALA A 241 12.95 -25.20 9.30
CA ALA A 241 13.18 -26.61 9.60
C ALA A 241 12.41 -27.08 10.84
N SER A 242 12.17 -26.20 11.82
CA SER A 242 11.39 -26.48 13.03
C SER A 242 9.87 -26.44 12.81
N GLY A 243 9.41 -25.98 11.65
CA GLY A 243 7.97 -25.77 11.39
C GLY A 243 7.37 -24.61 12.21
N ARG A 244 8.20 -23.66 12.65
CA ARG A 244 7.83 -22.53 13.49
C ARG A 244 8.58 -21.28 13.06
N ALA A 245 7.92 -20.13 13.04
CA ALA A 245 8.53 -18.83 12.82
C ALA A 245 8.02 -17.80 13.83
N SER A 246 8.80 -16.76 14.11
CA SER A 246 8.38 -15.68 15.01
C SER A 246 8.60 -14.35 14.33
N PHE A 247 7.51 -13.59 14.09
CA PHE A 247 7.58 -12.32 13.41
C PHE A 247 6.48 -11.35 13.85
N LEU A 248 6.69 -10.08 13.53
CA LEU A 248 5.73 -9.01 13.76
C LEU A 248 4.50 -9.19 12.86
N VAL A 249 3.33 -9.00 13.44
CA VAL A 249 2.05 -8.85 12.76
C VAL A 249 1.43 -7.54 13.21
N THR A 250 0.95 -6.72 12.28
CA THR A 250 0.23 -5.48 12.59
C THR A 250 -1.21 -5.58 12.12
N ARG A 251 -2.16 -5.04 12.90
CA ARG A 251 -3.55 -4.90 12.47
C ARG A 251 -3.71 -3.62 11.65
N THR A 252 -3.13 -3.66 10.47
CA THR A 252 -3.11 -2.61 9.45
C THR A 252 -3.52 -3.20 8.11
N GLY A 253 -3.73 -2.36 7.11
CA GLY A 253 -4.08 -2.77 5.75
C GLY A 253 -4.51 -1.58 4.90
N TYR A 254 -4.76 -1.84 3.62
CA TYR A 254 -5.05 -0.83 2.61
C TYR A 254 -6.30 -1.17 1.79
N THR A 255 -7.21 -1.94 2.39
CA THR A 255 -8.43 -2.44 1.73
C THR A 255 -9.72 -1.93 2.34
N GLY A 256 -9.63 -1.44 3.58
CA GLY A 256 -10.79 -1.09 4.40
C GLY A 256 -11.53 -2.29 5.00
N GLU A 257 -11.01 -3.50 4.79
CA GLU A 257 -11.49 -4.71 5.44
C GLU A 257 -10.69 -5.05 6.70
N ALA A 258 -11.22 -5.95 7.51
CA ALA A 258 -10.44 -6.53 8.60
C ALA A 258 -9.22 -7.26 8.05
N GLY A 259 -8.08 -7.16 8.74
CA GLY A 259 -6.88 -7.83 8.26
C GLY A 259 -5.63 -7.47 9.03
N PHE A 260 -4.55 -8.06 8.56
CA PHE A 260 -3.23 -7.93 9.16
C PHE A 260 -2.15 -7.82 8.09
N GLU A 261 -1.05 -7.17 8.44
CA GLU A 261 0.19 -7.21 7.68
C GLU A 261 1.24 -7.99 8.47
N LEU A 262 1.85 -8.96 7.81
CA LEU A 262 2.78 -9.93 8.38
C LEU A 262 4.19 -9.64 7.86
N PHE A 263 5.19 -9.67 8.74
CA PHE A 263 6.57 -9.31 8.41
C PHE A 263 7.56 -10.47 8.65
N PRO A 264 7.39 -11.65 8.00
CA PRO A 264 8.36 -12.74 8.10
C PRO A 264 9.69 -12.37 7.44
N THR A 265 10.75 -13.09 7.74
CA THR A 265 12.02 -13.00 6.99
C THR A 265 11.83 -13.48 5.56
N ALA A 266 12.74 -13.08 4.66
CA ALA A 266 12.72 -13.55 3.27
C ALA A 266 12.84 -15.09 3.18
N ALA A 267 13.57 -15.72 4.11
CA ALA A 267 13.72 -17.17 4.17
C ALA A 267 12.42 -17.89 4.59
N GLU A 268 11.63 -17.27 5.44
CA GLU A 268 10.34 -17.80 5.93
C GLU A 268 9.19 -17.52 4.96
N GLY A 269 9.34 -16.52 4.08
CA GLY A 269 8.25 -15.90 3.33
C GLY A 269 7.45 -16.87 2.47
N SER A 270 8.11 -17.72 1.67
CA SER A 270 7.42 -18.71 0.82
C SER A 270 6.62 -19.71 1.65
N TRP A 271 7.21 -20.18 2.75
CA TRP A 271 6.53 -21.13 3.64
C TRP A 271 5.32 -20.49 4.35
N VAL A 272 5.43 -19.26 4.84
CA VAL A 272 4.29 -18.55 5.45
C VAL A 272 3.19 -18.30 4.42
N TRP A 273 3.55 -17.85 3.21
CA TRP A 273 2.62 -17.63 2.09
C TRP A 273 1.83 -18.89 1.73
N GLU A 274 2.53 -19.99 1.49
CA GLU A 274 1.91 -21.27 1.11
C GLU A 274 1.07 -21.85 2.25
N SER A 275 1.55 -21.78 3.50
CA SER A 275 0.81 -22.26 4.67
C SER A 275 -0.55 -21.53 4.82
N LEU A 276 -0.56 -20.21 4.62
CA LEU A 276 -1.80 -19.42 4.66
C LEU A 276 -2.76 -19.82 3.54
N LEU A 277 -2.27 -19.93 2.30
CA LEU A 277 -3.09 -20.32 1.15
C LEU A 277 -3.70 -21.72 1.34
N GLN A 278 -2.90 -22.68 1.78
CA GLN A 278 -3.38 -24.05 1.99
C GLN A 278 -4.42 -24.15 3.12
N SER A 279 -4.13 -23.51 4.27
CA SER A 279 -5.03 -23.57 5.43
C SER A 279 -6.28 -22.69 5.28
N GLY A 280 -6.33 -21.80 4.31
CA GLY A 280 -7.44 -20.89 4.06
C GLY A 280 -8.38 -21.32 2.95
N VAL A 281 -8.19 -22.50 2.33
CA VAL A 281 -9.02 -22.98 1.21
C VAL A 281 -10.51 -23.01 1.57
N ASP A 282 -10.83 -23.55 2.75
CA ASP A 282 -12.22 -23.60 3.28
C ASP A 282 -12.79 -22.20 3.61
N LEU A 283 -11.94 -21.19 3.73
CA LEU A 283 -12.31 -19.79 3.95
C LEU A 283 -12.38 -18.97 2.64
N GLY A 284 -12.11 -19.61 1.49
CA GLY A 284 -12.13 -18.98 0.18
C GLY A 284 -10.96 -18.04 -0.09
N ILE A 285 -9.78 -18.31 0.51
CA ILE A 285 -8.59 -17.49 0.30
C ILE A 285 -8.12 -17.52 -1.16
N LYS A 286 -7.69 -16.37 -1.66
CA LYS A 286 -7.02 -16.23 -2.95
C LYS A 286 -5.79 -15.32 -2.86
N PRO A 287 -4.77 -15.54 -3.71
CA PRO A 287 -3.74 -14.55 -3.93
C PRO A 287 -4.33 -13.38 -4.70
N ILE A 288 -3.92 -12.17 -4.35
CA ILE A 288 -4.51 -10.93 -4.85
C ILE A 288 -3.40 -10.03 -5.42
N GLY A 289 -3.63 -9.53 -6.64
CA GLY A 289 -2.69 -8.62 -7.29
C GLY A 289 -2.93 -7.14 -7.01
N LEU A 290 -2.00 -6.30 -7.48
CA LEU A 290 -2.05 -4.84 -7.28
C LEU A 290 -3.26 -4.20 -7.95
N GLY A 291 -3.83 -4.80 -8.99
CA GLY A 291 -5.03 -4.27 -9.65
C GLY A 291 -6.26 -4.26 -8.73
N ALA A 292 -6.49 -5.34 -7.98
CA ALA A 292 -7.54 -5.38 -6.97
C ALA A 292 -7.20 -4.51 -5.75
N ARG A 293 -5.91 -4.46 -5.33
CA ARG A 293 -5.45 -3.54 -4.28
C ARG A 293 -5.84 -2.09 -4.59
N ASP A 294 -5.67 -1.64 -5.84
CA ASP A 294 -6.00 -0.28 -6.26
C ASP A 294 -7.51 -0.01 -6.25
N THR A 295 -8.33 -0.94 -6.71
CA THR A 295 -9.79 -0.77 -6.66
C THR A 295 -10.34 -0.79 -5.22
N LEU A 296 -9.77 -1.64 -4.34
CA LEU A 296 -10.14 -1.73 -2.93
C LEU A 296 -9.82 -0.46 -2.15
N ARG A 297 -8.57 0.05 -2.28
CA ARG A 297 -8.16 1.28 -1.60
C ARG A 297 -8.97 2.49 -2.05
N LEU A 298 -9.25 2.58 -3.36
CA LEU A 298 -9.99 3.71 -3.92
C LEU A 298 -11.43 3.75 -3.41
N GLU A 299 -12.11 2.60 -3.26
CA GLU A 299 -13.45 2.55 -2.65
C GLU A 299 -13.47 3.11 -1.21
N LYS A 300 -12.35 3.02 -0.49
CA LYS A 300 -12.18 3.60 0.86
C LYS A 300 -11.62 5.03 0.83
N GLY A 301 -11.32 5.57 -0.34
CA GLY A 301 -10.76 6.91 -0.48
C GLY A 301 -9.32 7.02 0.03
N TYR A 302 -8.57 5.90 0.11
CA TYR A 302 -7.17 5.92 0.51
C TYR A 302 -6.28 6.43 -0.60
N LEU A 303 -5.30 7.26 -0.23
CA LEU A 303 -4.36 7.88 -1.16
C LEU A 303 -3.39 6.87 -1.76
N LEU A 304 -2.94 7.12 -2.98
CA LEU A 304 -1.84 6.41 -3.62
C LEU A 304 -0.69 7.37 -3.88
N SER A 305 0.44 7.10 -3.25
CA SER A 305 1.70 7.84 -3.44
C SER A 305 2.15 7.78 -4.91
N GLY A 306 2.59 8.93 -5.43
CA GLY A 306 2.93 9.11 -6.84
C GLY A 306 1.73 9.33 -7.78
N GLN A 307 0.49 9.35 -7.25
CA GLN A 307 -0.72 9.56 -8.04
C GLN A 307 -1.66 10.59 -7.42
N ASP A 308 -2.10 10.40 -6.16
CA ASP A 308 -2.95 11.35 -5.45
C ASP A 308 -2.13 12.46 -4.78
N PHE A 309 -0.86 12.19 -4.57
CA PHE A 309 0.20 13.16 -4.27
C PHE A 309 1.53 12.67 -4.85
N ASP A 310 2.36 13.58 -5.31
CA ASP A 310 3.62 13.28 -6.02
C ASP A 310 4.80 14.14 -5.53
N GLY A 311 4.66 14.73 -4.34
CA GLY A 311 5.68 15.57 -3.74
C GLY A 311 5.43 17.08 -3.90
N HIS A 312 4.32 17.47 -4.53
CA HIS A 312 3.91 18.87 -4.69
C HIS A 312 2.73 19.24 -3.79
N GLN A 313 2.00 18.27 -3.27
CA GLN A 313 0.81 18.48 -2.46
C GLN A 313 1.15 18.43 -0.98
N THR A 314 0.35 19.13 -0.18
CA THR A 314 0.39 19.12 1.27
C THR A 314 -0.72 18.23 1.86
N PRO A 315 -0.66 17.84 3.14
CA PRO A 315 -1.76 17.13 3.79
C PRO A 315 -3.10 17.86 3.73
N LEU A 316 -3.08 19.20 3.63
CA LEU A 316 -4.29 20.02 3.56
C LEU A 316 -5.00 19.89 2.20
N GLU A 317 -4.23 19.75 1.13
CA GLU A 317 -4.74 19.60 -0.23
C GLU A 317 -5.32 18.22 -0.49
N VAL A 318 -4.72 17.17 0.11
CA VAL A 318 -5.12 15.77 -0.15
C VAL A 318 -6.12 15.21 0.86
N ASN A 319 -6.90 16.07 1.50
CA ASN A 319 -7.93 15.68 2.49
C ASN A 319 -7.38 14.91 3.70
N CYS A 320 -6.12 15.14 4.06
CA CYS A 320 -5.42 14.51 5.19
C CYS A 320 -5.04 15.50 6.30
N ALA A 321 -5.75 16.62 6.43
CA ALA A 321 -5.50 17.60 7.50
C ALA A 321 -5.53 16.97 8.91
N TRP A 322 -6.25 15.85 9.08
CA TRP A 322 -6.38 15.12 10.34
C TRP A 322 -5.06 14.50 10.83
N VAL A 323 -4.09 14.23 9.94
CA VAL A 323 -2.76 13.73 10.34
C VAL A 323 -1.90 14.81 10.99
N VAL A 324 -2.21 16.10 10.76
CA VAL A 324 -1.39 17.21 11.24
C VAL A 324 -1.68 17.52 12.71
N LYS A 325 -0.68 17.29 13.57
CA LYS A 325 -0.77 17.55 15.01
C LYS A 325 -0.15 18.91 15.34
N TRP A 326 -0.98 19.93 15.34
CA TRP A 326 -0.60 21.33 15.50
C TRP A 326 0.01 21.68 16.87
N GLY A 327 -0.17 20.86 17.90
CA GLY A 327 0.28 21.11 19.26
C GLY A 327 1.79 20.93 19.51
N ARG A 328 2.57 20.50 18.52
CA ARG A 328 3.99 20.22 18.66
C ARG A 328 4.80 20.68 17.44
N PRO A 329 6.11 20.88 17.56
CA PRO A 329 6.98 21.21 16.41
C PRO A 329 7.19 19.96 15.53
N PHE A 330 7.21 20.15 14.21
CA PHE A 330 7.59 19.15 13.21
C PHE A 330 8.04 19.89 11.93
N ILE A 331 8.78 19.20 11.06
CA ILE A 331 9.24 19.75 9.78
C ILE A 331 8.01 20.05 8.89
N GLY A 332 7.99 21.24 8.26
CA GLY A 332 6.89 21.70 7.40
C GLY A 332 5.74 22.38 8.13
N ARG A 333 5.68 22.34 9.47
CA ARG A 333 4.59 22.95 10.24
C ARG A 333 4.34 24.41 9.91
N LYS A 334 5.37 25.23 9.87
CA LYS A 334 5.26 26.68 9.62
C LYS A 334 4.65 26.97 8.24
N ALA A 335 5.05 26.20 7.23
CA ALA A 335 4.50 26.31 5.88
C ALA A 335 3.00 25.92 5.84
N LEU A 336 2.62 24.83 6.52
CA LEU A 336 1.22 24.40 6.62
C LEU A 336 0.35 25.40 7.39
N GLU A 337 0.87 26.06 8.45
CA GLU A 337 0.16 27.13 9.17
C GLU A 337 -0.13 28.32 8.27
N ALA A 338 0.86 28.73 7.46
CA ALA A 338 0.68 29.81 6.49
C ALA A 338 -0.33 29.41 5.39
N GLN A 339 -0.25 28.20 4.86
CA GLN A 339 -1.21 27.71 3.87
C GLN A 339 -2.64 27.65 4.41
N ARG A 340 -2.81 27.12 5.63
CA ARG A 340 -4.13 27.05 6.29
C ARG A 340 -4.79 28.41 6.45
N THR A 341 -3.98 29.45 6.71
CA THR A 341 -4.48 30.80 6.89
C THR A 341 -4.98 31.43 5.57
N ARG A 342 -4.30 31.15 4.44
CA ARG A 342 -4.73 31.62 3.12
C ARG A 342 -5.98 30.93 2.63
N ASP A 343 -6.08 29.59 2.85
CA ASP A 343 -7.20 28.73 2.48
C ASP A 343 -7.60 28.83 0.99
N ASP A 344 -6.63 29.05 0.10
CA ASP A 344 -6.76 29.30 -1.34
C ASP A 344 -6.28 28.10 -2.21
N TYR A 345 -6.07 26.95 -1.62
CA TYR A 345 -5.50 25.78 -2.26
C TYR A 345 -6.57 24.78 -2.74
N PRO A 346 -6.26 23.95 -3.76
CA PRO A 346 -7.18 22.93 -4.26
C PRO A 346 -7.48 21.88 -3.18
N ARG A 347 -8.55 21.11 -3.42
CA ARG A 347 -9.00 20.05 -2.51
C ARG A 347 -9.11 18.72 -3.26
N LEU A 348 -8.58 17.67 -2.68
CA LEU A 348 -8.85 16.32 -3.11
C LEU A 348 -10.23 15.88 -2.60
N VAL A 349 -11.10 15.48 -3.52
CA VAL A 349 -12.48 15.09 -3.23
C VAL A 349 -12.80 13.72 -3.83
N GLY A 350 -13.78 13.04 -3.23
CA GLY A 350 -14.41 11.88 -3.84
C GLY A 350 -15.40 12.31 -4.92
N VAL A 351 -15.33 11.69 -6.10
CA VAL A 351 -16.25 11.94 -7.21
C VAL A 351 -16.89 10.62 -7.65
N ARG A 352 -18.22 10.61 -7.77
CA ARG A 352 -18.98 9.48 -8.29
C ARG A 352 -19.60 9.88 -9.64
N MET A 353 -19.44 8.99 -10.64
CA MET A 353 -20.11 9.18 -11.93
C MET A 353 -21.62 8.98 -11.80
N GLU A 354 -22.39 9.80 -12.49
CA GLU A 354 -23.85 9.69 -12.57
C GLU A 354 -24.30 9.00 -13.87
N ASP A 355 -23.38 8.79 -14.80
CA ASP A 355 -23.57 8.04 -16.03
C ASP A 355 -22.50 6.95 -16.24
N ARG A 356 -22.43 6.35 -17.45
CA ARG A 356 -21.53 5.22 -17.76
C ARG A 356 -20.06 5.59 -17.97
N GLY A 357 -19.64 6.78 -17.67
CA GLY A 357 -18.24 7.21 -17.75
C GLY A 357 -17.35 6.47 -16.75
N ILE A 358 -16.13 6.12 -17.15
CA ILE A 358 -15.12 5.56 -16.25
C ILE A 358 -13.98 6.57 -16.13
N PRO A 359 -13.83 7.23 -14.97
CA PRO A 359 -12.76 8.20 -14.75
C PRO A 359 -11.39 7.50 -14.72
N ARG A 360 -10.38 8.24 -15.17
CA ARG A 360 -8.98 7.79 -15.17
C ARG A 360 -8.07 8.96 -14.76
N PRO A 361 -6.89 8.66 -14.20
CA PRO A 361 -5.90 9.69 -13.89
C PRO A 361 -5.65 10.62 -15.07
N GLY A 362 -5.62 11.94 -14.81
CA GLY A 362 -5.39 12.97 -15.80
C GLY A 362 -6.63 13.41 -16.60
N HIS A 363 -7.80 12.77 -16.40
CA HIS A 363 -9.04 13.30 -16.97
C HIS A 363 -9.38 14.66 -16.33
N ARG A 364 -9.79 15.65 -17.15
CA ARG A 364 -10.19 16.96 -16.68
C ARG A 364 -11.50 16.89 -15.91
N VAL A 365 -11.59 17.69 -14.87
CA VAL A 365 -12.83 17.93 -14.13
C VAL A 365 -13.39 19.28 -14.58
N LEU A 366 -14.63 19.29 -15.04
CA LEU A 366 -15.27 20.49 -15.58
C LEU A 366 -16.46 20.88 -14.70
N SER A 367 -16.67 22.19 -14.57
CA SER A 367 -17.91 22.79 -14.04
C SER A 367 -18.47 23.77 -15.09
N ARG A 368 -19.65 23.47 -15.62
CA ARG A 368 -20.30 24.27 -16.68
C ARG A 368 -19.37 24.53 -17.89
N GLY A 369 -18.59 23.53 -18.28
CA GLY A 369 -17.63 23.59 -19.39
C GLY A 369 -16.28 24.27 -19.06
N VAL A 370 -16.09 24.78 -17.85
CA VAL A 370 -14.83 25.38 -17.40
C VAL A 370 -14.01 24.33 -16.69
N ASP A 371 -12.71 24.26 -16.96
CA ASP A 371 -11.76 23.37 -16.28
C ASP A 371 -11.59 23.84 -14.82
N VAL A 372 -11.86 22.97 -13.86
CA VAL A 372 -11.79 23.24 -12.41
C VAL A 372 -10.92 22.22 -11.67
N GLY A 373 -10.21 21.34 -12.39
CA GLY A 373 -9.33 20.37 -11.79
C GLY A 373 -9.13 19.11 -12.62
N HIS A 374 -8.57 18.09 -12.00
CA HIS A 374 -8.25 16.83 -12.66
C HIS A 374 -8.44 15.61 -11.75
N VAL A 375 -8.71 14.47 -12.36
CA VAL A 375 -8.77 13.17 -11.70
C VAL A 375 -7.35 12.73 -11.35
N THR A 376 -7.11 12.42 -10.09
CA THR A 376 -5.83 11.84 -9.61
C THR A 376 -5.89 10.32 -9.64
N SER A 377 -6.96 9.72 -9.12
CA SER A 377 -7.23 8.29 -9.15
C SER A 377 -8.65 8.02 -9.65
N GLY A 378 -8.85 6.99 -10.46
CA GLY A 378 -10.20 6.70 -10.98
C GLY A 378 -10.34 5.30 -11.56
N THR A 379 -11.48 4.67 -11.26
CA THR A 379 -11.80 3.32 -11.72
C THR A 379 -13.29 3.06 -11.80
N MET A 380 -13.67 1.92 -12.38
CA MET A 380 -14.97 1.31 -12.15
C MET A 380 -14.91 0.56 -10.81
N SER A 381 -15.72 0.97 -9.84
CA SER A 381 -15.84 0.24 -8.55
C SER A 381 -16.49 -1.12 -8.79
N PRO A 382 -15.82 -2.23 -8.43
CA PRO A 382 -16.44 -3.56 -8.53
C PRO A 382 -17.63 -3.74 -7.60
N SER A 383 -17.59 -3.15 -6.40
CA SER A 383 -18.68 -3.24 -5.41
C SER A 383 -19.90 -2.40 -5.82
N LEU A 384 -19.68 -1.14 -6.21
CA LEU A 384 -20.74 -0.18 -6.54
C LEU A 384 -21.22 -0.26 -8.00
N ARG A 385 -20.43 -0.86 -8.87
CA ARG A 385 -20.69 -0.95 -10.33
C ARG A 385 -20.87 0.42 -11.00
N VAL A 386 -20.14 1.42 -10.51
CA VAL A 386 -20.16 2.79 -11.02
C VAL A 386 -18.74 3.35 -11.04
N GLY A 387 -18.48 4.32 -11.92
CA GLY A 387 -17.21 5.04 -11.95
C GLY A 387 -17.03 5.86 -10.67
N ILE A 388 -15.88 5.73 -10.03
CA ILE A 388 -15.47 6.52 -8.87
C ILE A 388 -14.08 7.09 -9.07
N ALA A 389 -13.81 8.25 -8.48
CA ALA A 389 -12.51 8.91 -8.57
C ALA A 389 -12.17 9.70 -7.31
N LEU A 390 -10.86 9.83 -7.05
CA LEU A 390 -10.33 10.97 -6.33
C LEU A 390 -9.95 12.04 -7.36
N ALA A 391 -10.27 13.28 -7.07
CA ALA A 391 -9.97 14.38 -7.97
C ALA A 391 -9.51 15.61 -7.18
N SER A 392 -8.45 16.26 -7.68
CA SER A 392 -8.04 17.57 -7.18
C SER A 392 -8.87 18.62 -7.91
N VAL A 393 -9.62 19.42 -7.15
CA VAL A 393 -10.50 20.45 -7.69
C VAL A 393 -10.27 21.78 -6.99
N ASP A 394 -10.57 22.86 -7.67
CA ASP A 394 -10.60 24.20 -7.07
C ASP A 394 -11.53 24.20 -5.85
N ARG A 395 -11.13 24.91 -4.79
CA ARG A 395 -11.82 24.94 -3.49
C ARG A 395 -13.32 25.22 -3.62
N GLY A 396 -13.71 26.12 -4.51
CA GLY A 396 -15.13 26.48 -4.74
C GLY A 396 -16.01 25.34 -5.24
N HIS A 397 -15.40 24.24 -5.71
CA HIS A 397 -16.08 23.07 -6.27
C HIS A 397 -15.98 21.82 -5.38
N ALA A 398 -15.37 21.92 -4.19
CA ALA A 398 -15.07 20.78 -3.33
C ALA A 398 -16.21 20.32 -2.42
N ALA A 399 -17.30 21.08 -2.31
CA ALA A 399 -18.39 20.75 -1.39
C ALA A 399 -19.15 19.47 -1.83
N PRO A 400 -19.43 18.52 -0.90
CA PRO A 400 -20.29 17.38 -1.23
C PRO A 400 -21.63 17.82 -1.84
N GLY A 401 -22.07 17.09 -2.87
CA GLY A 401 -23.27 17.41 -3.65
C GLY A 401 -23.02 18.30 -4.87
N THR A 402 -21.83 18.89 -5.01
CA THR A 402 -21.49 19.72 -6.18
C THR A 402 -21.53 18.88 -7.46
N SER A 403 -22.32 19.35 -8.45
CA SER A 403 -22.38 18.73 -9.78
C SER A 403 -21.16 19.14 -10.60
N LEU A 404 -20.50 18.15 -11.17
CA LEU A 404 -19.31 18.27 -12.00
C LEU A 404 -19.49 17.44 -13.28
N GLN A 405 -18.52 17.55 -14.17
CA GLN A 405 -18.37 16.66 -15.32
C GLN A 405 -16.93 16.16 -15.39
N ILE A 406 -16.76 14.91 -15.78
CA ILE A 406 -15.43 14.35 -16.09
C ILE A 406 -15.31 14.21 -17.61
N ASP A 407 -14.29 14.82 -18.17
CA ASP A 407 -13.97 14.69 -19.58
C ASP A 407 -13.34 13.32 -19.87
N VAL A 408 -14.13 12.37 -20.32
CA VAL A 408 -13.66 11.04 -20.70
C VAL A 408 -13.43 11.01 -22.21
N ARG A 409 -12.17 11.16 -22.62
CA ARG A 409 -11.77 11.14 -24.06
C ARG A 409 -12.47 12.19 -24.93
N GLY A 410 -12.63 13.40 -24.42
CA GLY A 410 -13.28 14.51 -25.13
C GLY A 410 -14.79 14.57 -24.99
N THR A 411 -15.40 13.67 -24.19
CA THR A 411 -16.84 13.67 -23.91
C THR A 411 -17.06 13.96 -22.42
N PRO A 412 -17.75 15.06 -22.07
CA PRO A 412 -18.12 15.35 -20.69
C PRO A 412 -19.18 14.38 -20.18
N HIS A 413 -18.91 13.72 -19.08
CA HIS A 413 -19.80 12.80 -18.39
C HIS A 413 -20.23 13.37 -17.04
N ALA A 414 -21.51 13.27 -16.70
CA ALA A 414 -22.04 13.77 -15.45
C ALA A 414 -21.45 13.07 -14.23
N ALA A 415 -21.10 13.86 -13.23
CA ALA A 415 -20.47 13.37 -11.99
C ALA A 415 -20.86 14.29 -10.82
N ARG A 416 -20.65 13.78 -9.60
CA ARG A 416 -20.96 14.51 -8.37
C ARG A 416 -19.90 14.31 -7.32
N VAL A 417 -19.57 15.37 -6.58
CA VAL A 417 -18.73 15.28 -5.38
C VAL A 417 -19.51 14.53 -4.29
N VAL A 418 -18.87 13.53 -3.70
CA VAL A 418 -19.45 12.71 -2.63
C VAL A 418 -18.52 12.64 -1.42
N PRO A 419 -19.05 12.42 -0.22
CA PRO A 419 -18.22 12.13 0.94
C PRO A 419 -17.38 10.86 0.73
N LEU A 420 -16.23 10.80 1.39
CA LEU A 420 -15.40 9.60 1.51
C LEU A 420 -15.63 8.96 2.89
N PRO A 421 -15.58 7.63 3.00
CA PRO A 421 -15.35 6.65 1.92
C PRO A 421 -16.55 6.51 0.97
N PHE A 422 -16.35 5.89 -0.21
CA PHE A 422 -17.44 5.59 -1.15
C PHE A 422 -18.34 4.45 -0.67
N LEU A 423 -17.81 3.56 0.20
CA LEU A 423 -18.44 2.41 0.84
C LEU A 423 -18.26 2.46 2.35
#